data_daaa4ac569d9efc2ea274ce6c7f3ed77
#
_entry.id   daaa4ac569d9efc2ea274ce6c7f3ed77
#
_cell.length_a   1.000
_cell.length_b   1.000
_cell.length_c   1.000
_cell.angle_alpha   90.00
_cell.angle_beta   90.00
_cell.angle_gamma   90.00
#
_symmetry.space_group_name_H-M   'P 1'
#
loop_
_entity.id
_entity.type
_entity.pdbx_description
1 polymer ?
#
loop_
_entity_poly.entity_id
_entity_poly.type
_entity_poly.pdbx_seq_one_letter_code
_entity_poly.pdbx_strand_id
1 'polypeptide(L)'
;MTHIPFKVSLLRLVFLLLPVTVAAQEARLSDYVDPKIGSEGLGRVFIGPSCPYGMVKPSPDCTVHPNSGWLPMPEQVNGFSQVHVSGTGGGPKYGNILVMPFGKGMDQLNHIDYRKDETIRLGYYATEFQRTGIYTEITTAPRASFYRFTYPEDSLKSLLVDAGFFLGEQPTPDAREAQQFVGSEIQIISDHEVMGYTRIRGGWNNGRAYTVYFYAVTDHPFVQTATWKGNQISNERYQ
;
A
#
# COMPACT_ATOMS: atom_id res chain seq x y z
N MET A 1 54.96 53.63 -20.73
CA MET A 1 55.01 52.21 -21.25
C MET A 1 54.69 51.30 -20.07
N THR A 2 53.45 50.86 -19.96
CA THR A 2 52.98 50.03 -18.87
C THR A 2 52.83 48.62 -19.37
N HIS A 3 53.66 47.68 -18.88
CA HIS A 3 53.60 46.27 -19.17
C HIS A 3 52.37 45.65 -18.46
N ILE A 4 51.41 45.19 -19.19
CA ILE A 4 50.30 44.40 -18.70
C ILE A 4 50.80 42.94 -18.62
N PRO A 5 50.73 42.27 -17.45
CA PRO A 5 51.25 40.91 -17.33
C PRO A 5 50.35 39.89 -18.02
N PHE A 6 50.94 39.15 -18.94
CA PHE A 6 50.34 38.09 -19.77
C PHE A 6 49.89 36.81 -19.00
N LYS A 7 49.91 36.85 -17.68
CA LYS A 7 49.62 35.65 -16.84
C LYS A 7 48.16 35.40 -16.52
N VAL A 8 47.25 36.33 -16.82
CA VAL A 8 45.84 36.19 -16.44
C VAL A 8 44.99 35.48 -17.53
N SER A 9 45.49 35.45 -18.77
CA SER A 9 44.75 34.82 -19.88
C SER A 9 44.81 33.31 -19.94
N LEU A 10 45.84 32.67 -19.41
CA LEU A 10 46.01 31.22 -19.49
C LEU A 10 45.08 30.44 -18.54
N LEU A 11 44.78 31.05 -17.41
CA LEU A 11 43.90 30.40 -16.39
C LEU A 11 42.41 30.44 -16.79
N ARG A 12 42.01 31.39 -17.61
CA ARG A 12 40.61 31.49 -18.14
C ARG A 12 40.33 30.54 -19.30
N LEU A 13 41.37 30.13 -20.02
CA LEU A 13 41.24 29.22 -21.15
C LEU A 13 41.12 27.74 -20.73
N VAL A 14 41.71 27.39 -19.56
CA VAL A 14 41.67 26.02 -19.03
C VAL A 14 40.26 25.69 -18.47
N PHE A 15 39.50 26.67 -17.98
CA PHE A 15 38.14 26.45 -17.48
C PHE A 15 37.09 26.21 -18.58
N LEU A 16 37.38 26.56 -19.82
CA LEU A 16 36.45 26.40 -20.96
C LEU A 16 36.59 25.04 -21.66
N LEU A 17 37.52 24.19 -21.25
CA LEU A 17 37.78 22.88 -21.86
C LEU A 17 37.49 21.69 -20.94
N LEU A 18 36.78 21.89 -19.82
CA LEU A 18 36.26 20.76 -19.06
C LEU A 18 35.10 20.19 -19.83
N PRO A 19 35.19 18.98 -20.39
CA PRO A 19 34.03 18.34 -21.01
C PRO A 19 32.99 18.14 -19.91
N VAL A 20 31.85 18.82 -20.00
CA VAL A 20 30.68 18.46 -19.24
C VAL A 20 30.22 17.12 -19.83
N THR A 21 30.71 16.05 -19.27
CA THR A 21 30.16 14.71 -19.54
C THR A 21 28.78 14.70 -18.92
N VAL A 22 27.78 15.08 -19.72
CA VAL A 22 26.38 14.74 -19.44
C VAL A 22 26.34 13.23 -19.58
N ALA A 23 26.46 12.52 -18.47
CA ALA A 23 26.14 11.10 -18.45
C ALA A 23 24.66 10.99 -18.80
N ALA A 24 24.34 10.65 -20.05
CA ALA A 24 23.01 10.26 -20.41
C ALA A 24 22.69 9.02 -19.56
N GLN A 25 21.76 9.18 -18.62
CA GLN A 25 21.27 8.06 -17.84
C GLN A 25 20.52 7.17 -18.83
N GLU A 26 21.07 5.99 -19.12
CA GLU A 26 20.40 5.02 -19.97
C GLU A 26 19.04 4.69 -19.32
N ALA A 27 17.96 4.90 -20.07
CA ALA A 27 16.62 4.55 -19.64
C ALA A 27 16.55 3.03 -19.40
N ARG A 28 16.10 2.63 -18.22
CA ARG A 28 15.91 1.21 -17.91
C ARG A 28 14.70 0.68 -18.67
N LEU A 29 14.71 -0.57 -19.09
CA LEU A 29 13.57 -1.19 -19.78
C LEU A 29 12.29 -1.14 -18.93
N SER A 30 12.41 -1.16 -17.59
CA SER A 30 11.30 -0.97 -16.66
C SER A 30 10.59 0.37 -16.80
N ASP A 31 11.27 1.40 -17.31
CA ASP A 31 10.71 2.75 -17.44
C ASP A 31 9.71 2.85 -18.60
N TYR A 32 9.70 1.85 -19.50
CA TYR A 32 8.73 1.73 -20.60
C TYR A 32 7.49 0.89 -20.24
N VAL A 33 7.42 0.36 -19.02
CA VAL A 33 6.27 -0.44 -18.57
C VAL A 33 5.29 0.46 -17.83
N ASP A 34 4.05 0.54 -18.32
CA ASP A 34 2.95 1.16 -17.61
C ASP A 34 2.18 0.10 -16.80
N PRO A 35 2.30 0.08 -15.45
CA PRO A 35 1.61 -0.88 -14.60
C PRO A 35 0.08 -0.74 -14.60
N LYS A 36 -0.47 0.34 -15.16
CA LYS A 36 -1.92 0.58 -15.24
C LYS A 36 -2.57 -0.10 -16.42
N ILE A 37 -1.80 -0.64 -17.37
CA ILE A 37 -2.36 -1.33 -18.53
C ILE A 37 -3.20 -2.52 -18.07
N GLY A 38 -4.50 -2.49 -18.41
CA GLY A 38 -5.47 -3.52 -18.06
C GLY A 38 -6.09 -3.40 -16.66
N SER A 39 -5.88 -2.30 -15.93
CA SER A 39 -6.47 -2.08 -14.60
C SER A 39 -7.81 -1.35 -14.62
N GLU A 40 -8.10 -0.56 -15.65
CA GLU A 40 -9.32 0.26 -15.74
C GLU A 40 -10.48 -0.47 -16.43
N GLY A 41 -11.70 0.06 -16.22
CA GLY A 41 -12.93 -0.46 -16.81
C GLY A 41 -13.22 -1.90 -16.35
N LEU A 42 -13.32 -2.82 -17.28
CA LEU A 42 -13.44 -4.26 -17.00
C LEU A 42 -12.10 -4.94 -16.76
N GLY A 43 -11.04 -4.17 -16.60
CA GLY A 43 -9.70 -4.65 -16.30
C GLY A 43 -9.62 -5.40 -14.97
N ARG A 44 -8.65 -6.30 -14.88
CA ARG A 44 -8.47 -7.22 -13.76
C ARG A 44 -7.07 -7.18 -13.19
N VAL A 45 -6.22 -6.33 -13.77
CA VAL A 45 -4.85 -6.18 -13.30
C VAL A 45 -4.86 -5.38 -12.01
N PHE A 46 -4.19 -5.90 -11.01
CA PHE A 46 -4.05 -5.24 -9.72
C PHE A 46 -3.05 -4.08 -9.80
N ILE A 47 -3.28 -3.04 -9.01
CA ILE A 47 -2.39 -1.89 -8.88
C ILE A 47 -1.67 -1.95 -7.53
N GLY A 48 -0.36 -2.04 -7.58
CA GLY A 48 0.47 -2.08 -6.39
C GLY A 48 1.81 -2.78 -6.66
N PRO A 49 2.74 -2.74 -5.70
CA PRO A 49 3.98 -3.48 -5.82
C PRO A 49 3.75 -4.98 -5.71
N SER A 50 4.49 -5.76 -6.47
CA SER A 50 4.55 -7.22 -6.35
C SER A 50 5.90 -7.75 -6.79
N CYS A 51 6.38 -8.79 -6.12
CA CYS A 51 7.48 -9.60 -6.61
C CYS A 51 6.95 -10.69 -7.54
N PRO A 52 7.68 -11.06 -8.60
CA PRO A 52 7.34 -12.23 -9.39
C PRO A 52 7.18 -13.47 -8.49
N TYR A 53 6.04 -14.16 -8.63
CA TYR A 53 5.66 -15.33 -7.82
C TYR A 53 5.52 -15.05 -6.32
N GLY A 54 5.52 -13.78 -5.88
CA GLY A 54 5.30 -13.40 -4.50
C GLY A 54 3.83 -13.58 -4.09
N MET A 55 3.60 -13.93 -2.83
CA MET A 55 2.26 -14.04 -2.27
C MET A 55 1.68 -12.65 -1.92
N VAL A 56 2.53 -11.76 -1.43
CA VAL A 56 2.12 -10.44 -0.94
C VAL A 56 2.02 -9.46 -2.09
N LYS A 57 0.82 -8.87 -2.23
CA LYS A 57 0.44 -7.92 -3.29
C LYS A 57 -0.43 -6.83 -2.69
N PRO A 58 0.14 -5.88 -1.94
CA PRO A 58 -0.62 -4.79 -1.34
C PRO A 58 -1.11 -3.83 -2.42
N SER A 59 -2.38 -3.45 -2.31
CA SER A 59 -3.04 -2.51 -3.22
C SER A 59 -3.99 -1.62 -2.44
N PRO A 60 -4.24 -0.39 -2.88
CA PRO A 60 -5.34 0.39 -2.31
C PRO A 60 -6.67 -0.28 -2.65
N ASP A 61 -7.50 -0.45 -1.62
CA ASP A 61 -8.85 -0.99 -1.74
C ASP A 61 -9.88 0.13 -1.72
N CYS A 62 -10.50 0.37 -2.86
CA CYS A 62 -11.56 1.36 -2.98
C CYS A 62 -12.83 0.92 -2.24
N THR A 63 -13.62 1.88 -1.77
CA THR A 63 -14.88 1.63 -1.04
C THR A 63 -15.93 0.97 -1.91
N VAL A 64 -15.90 1.24 -3.21
CA VAL A 64 -16.64 0.47 -4.21
C VAL A 64 -15.73 -0.67 -4.64
N HIS A 65 -16.01 -1.88 -4.23
CA HIS A 65 -15.14 -3.04 -4.42
C HIS A 65 -15.02 -3.46 -5.90
N PRO A 66 -14.04 -2.97 -6.65
CA PRO A 66 -13.77 -3.47 -7.99
C PRO A 66 -13.00 -4.80 -7.92
N ASN A 67 -12.82 -5.45 -9.05
CA ASN A 67 -12.23 -6.79 -9.13
C ASN A 67 -10.90 -6.99 -8.40
N SER A 68 -10.05 -5.98 -8.42
CA SER A 68 -8.70 -6.04 -7.82
C SER A 68 -8.48 -5.02 -6.72
N GLY A 69 -9.55 -4.42 -6.20
CA GLY A 69 -9.49 -3.43 -5.10
C GLY A 69 -9.36 -1.98 -5.59
N TRP A 70 -8.52 -1.71 -6.56
CA TRP A 70 -8.22 -0.37 -7.03
C TRP A 70 -9.21 0.13 -8.10
N LEU A 71 -9.56 1.43 -8.01
CA LEU A 71 -10.21 2.22 -9.06
C LEU A 71 -9.44 3.51 -9.28
N PRO A 72 -9.53 4.13 -10.48
CA PRO A 72 -8.95 5.44 -10.71
C PRO A 72 -9.45 6.49 -9.73
N MET A 73 -8.62 7.51 -9.45
CA MET A 73 -9.09 8.67 -8.68
C MET A 73 -10.30 9.32 -9.36
N PRO A 74 -11.25 9.89 -8.61
CA PRO A 74 -11.16 10.29 -7.20
C PRO A 74 -11.73 9.29 -6.18
N GLU A 75 -11.84 8.03 -6.49
CA GLU A 75 -12.43 7.04 -5.57
C GLU A 75 -11.74 6.99 -4.20
N GLN A 76 -12.58 6.87 -3.17
CA GLN A 76 -12.13 6.70 -1.79
C GLN A 76 -11.51 5.33 -1.57
N VAL A 77 -10.59 5.23 -0.63
CA VAL A 77 -9.96 3.98 -0.23
C VAL A 77 -10.17 3.68 1.24
N ASN A 78 -10.38 2.39 1.54
CA ASN A 78 -10.42 1.87 2.91
C ASN A 78 -9.00 1.70 3.50
N GLY A 79 -8.02 1.42 2.67
CA GLY A 79 -6.65 1.12 3.04
C GLY A 79 -6.00 0.20 2.03
N PHE A 80 -5.01 -0.55 2.49
CA PHE A 80 -4.19 -1.45 1.66
C PHE A 80 -4.28 -2.86 2.21
N SER A 81 -5.03 -3.74 1.54
CA SER A 81 -5.00 -5.16 1.89
C SER A 81 -3.86 -5.91 1.19
N GLN A 82 -3.51 -7.12 1.67
CA GLN A 82 -2.21 -7.72 1.41
C GLN A 82 -2.19 -8.79 0.33
N VAL A 83 -3.34 -9.39 0.00
CA VAL A 83 -3.39 -10.58 -0.87
C VAL A 83 -4.36 -10.34 -2.01
N HIS A 84 -3.90 -9.62 -3.02
CA HIS A 84 -4.70 -9.38 -4.23
C HIS A 84 -4.47 -10.45 -5.29
N VAL A 85 -5.48 -10.63 -6.12
CA VAL A 85 -5.43 -11.47 -7.32
C VAL A 85 -5.45 -10.59 -8.55
N SER A 86 -4.70 -10.95 -9.56
CA SER A 86 -4.56 -10.19 -10.79
C SER A 86 -4.80 -11.03 -12.03
N GLY A 87 -5.44 -10.44 -13.04
CA GLY A 87 -5.51 -10.99 -14.38
C GLY A 87 -6.52 -12.10 -14.62
N THR A 88 -7.36 -12.45 -13.66
CA THR A 88 -8.19 -13.67 -13.74
C THR A 88 -9.67 -13.43 -14.00
N GLY A 89 -10.15 -12.22 -13.89
CA GLY A 89 -11.57 -11.93 -14.05
C GLY A 89 -12.44 -12.28 -12.82
N GLY A 90 -13.76 -12.13 -12.95
CA GLY A 90 -14.71 -12.33 -11.85
C GLY A 90 -14.86 -11.10 -10.93
N GLY A 91 -15.64 -11.20 -9.87
CA GLY A 91 -15.81 -10.16 -8.86
C GLY A 91 -14.60 -10.03 -7.92
N PRO A 92 -14.60 -9.02 -7.04
CA PRO A 92 -13.54 -8.82 -6.06
C PRO A 92 -13.44 -10.04 -5.14
N LYS A 93 -12.21 -10.42 -4.80
CA LYS A 93 -11.90 -11.57 -3.94
C LYS A 93 -10.59 -11.40 -3.22
N TYR A 94 -10.49 -12.08 -2.08
CA TYR A 94 -9.30 -12.13 -1.23
C TYR A 94 -9.03 -10.78 -0.56
N GLY A 95 -7.93 -10.08 -0.83
CA GLY A 95 -7.52 -8.91 -0.08
C GLY A 95 -6.80 -9.33 1.20
N ASN A 96 -7.52 -9.58 2.24
CA ASN A 96 -7.06 -10.02 3.56
C ASN A 96 -6.10 -9.06 4.25
N ILE A 97 -6.37 -8.75 5.49
CA ILE A 97 -5.54 -7.93 6.37
C ILE A 97 -5.29 -6.55 5.79
N LEU A 98 -6.14 -5.61 6.16
CA LEU A 98 -6.05 -4.22 5.72
C LEU A 98 -5.11 -3.43 6.64
N VAL A 99 -4.30 -2.58 6.04
CA VAL A 99 -3.47 -1.60 6.74
C VAL A 99 -3.86 -0.21 6.26
N MET A 100 -4.14 0.72 7.19
CA MET A 100 -4.46 2.10 6.86
C MET A 100 -3.84 3.07 7.87
N PRO A 101 -2.98 4.01 7.44
CA PRO A 101 -2.57 5.11 8.29
C PRO A 101 -3.74 6.08 8.43
N PHE A 102 -3.95 6.63 9.63
CA PHE A 102 -5.02 7.59 9.85
C PHE A 102 -4.60 8.70 10.83
N GLY A 103 -5.35 9.78 10.87
CA GLY A 103 -5.03 10.97 11.61
C GLY A 103 -6.11 11.38 12.60
N LYS A 104 -5.97 12.57 13.16
CA LYS A 104 -6.91 13.13 14.14
C LYS A 104 -8.34 13.20 13.57
N GLY A 105 -9.31 12.78 14.37
CA GLY A 105 -10.73 12.78 13.99
C GLY A 105 -11.16 11.60 13.14
N MET A 106 -10.28 10.62 13.00
CA MET A 106 -10.56 9.32 12.37
C MET A 106 -10.48 8.22 13.42
N ASP A 107 -11.13 7.09 13.14
CA ASP A 107 -11.15 5.89 13.98
C ASP A 107 -11.36 4.64 13.09
N GLN A 108 -11.52 3.47 13.71
CA GLN A 108 -11.71 2.19 13.01
C GLN A 108 -12.98 2.14 12.14
N LEU A 109 -13.96 3.02 12.37
CA LEU A 109 -15.20 3.11 11.59
C LEU A 109 -15.19 4.25 10.57
N ASN A 110 -14.26 5.21 10.71
CA ASN A 110 -14.18 6.41 9.88
C ASN A 110 -12.72 6.70 9.47
N HIS A 111 -12.06 5.72 8.87
CA HIS A 111 -10.68 5.80 8.41
C HIS A 111 -10.53 6.01 6.89
N ILE A 112 -11.63 6.01 6.16
CA ILE A 112 -11.67 6.19 4.70
C ILE A 112 -11.09 7.55 4.31
N ASP A 113 -10.25 7.56 3.28
CA ASP A 113 -9.65 8.78 2.75
C ASP A 113 -9.65 8.81 1.22
N TYR A 114 -9.39 9.97 0.63
CA TYR A 114 -9.18 10.16 -0.79
C TYR A 114 -7.69 10.20 -1.10
N ARG A 115 -7.30 9.64 -2.23
CA ARG A 115 -5.96 9.83 -2.78
C ARG A 115 -5.90 11.19 -3.47
N LYS A 116 -4.86 11.96 -3.21
CA LYS A 116 -4.63 13.25 -3.85
C LYS A 116 -3.88 13.10 -5.16
N ASP A 117 -2.89 12.22 -5.16
CA ASP A 117 -2.10 11.81 -6.30
C ASP A 117 -1.64 10.36 -6.14
N GLU A 118 -1.09 9.78 -7.20
CA GLU A 118 -0.56 8.42 -7.18
C GLU A 118 0.72 8.32 -7.99
N THR A 119 1.69 7.61 -7.45
CA THR A 119 2.85 7.12 -8.19
C THR A 119 2.78 5.60 -8.26
N ILE A 120 2.63 5.08 -9.48
CA ILE A 120 2.53 3.64 -9.76
C ILE A 120 3.71 3.25 -10.63
N ARG A 121 4.58 2.39 -10.11
CA ARG A 121 5.76 1.87 -10.83
C ARG A 121 5.93 0.39 -10.53
N LEU A 122 6.71 -0.31 -11.35
CA LEU A 122 7.05 -1.70 -11.05
C LEU A 122 7.72 -1.81 -9.67
N GLY A 123 7.10 -2.60 -8.77
CA GLY A 123 7.60 -2.83 -7.41
C GLY A 123 7.43 -1.67 -6.44
N TYR A 124 6.71 -0.60 -6.82
CA TYR A 124 6.52 0.57 -5.97
C TYR A 124 5.15 1.22 -6.20
N TYR A 125 4.52 1.61 -5.09
CA TYR A 125 3.31 2.41 -5.06
C TYR A 125 3.47 3.54 -4.05
N ALA A 126 2.96 4.73 -4.36
CA ALA A 126 2.84 5.82 -3.39
C ALA A 126 1.62 6.69 -3.65
N THR A 127 1.09 7.27 -2.58
CA THR A 127 -0.01 8.26 -2.63
C THR A 127 0.04 9.19 -1.41
N GLU A 128 -0.47 10.41 -1.58
CA GLU A 128 -0.77 11.32 -0.48
C GLU A 128 -2.28 11.31 -0.24
N PHE A 129 -2.70 11.23 1.02
CA PHE A 129 -4.11 11.27 1.41
C PHE A 129 -4.61 12.70 1.62
N GLN A 130 -5.83 13.00 1.13
CA GLN A 130 -6.39 14.37 1.14
C GLN A 130 -6.80 14.83 2.53
N ARG A 131 -7.47 13.98 3.31
CA ARG A 131 -7.98 14.35 4.64
C ARG A 131 -6.87 14.49 5.67
N THR A 132 -5.88 13.64 5.55
CA THR A 132 -4.84 13.51 6.57
C THR A 132 -3.50 14.12 6.17
N GLY A 133 -3.24 14.31 4.88
CA GLY A 133 -1.94 14.72 4.37
C GLY A 133 -0.84 13.67 4.57
N ILE A 134 -1.20 12.44 4.92
CA ILE A 134 -0.22 11.36 5.12
C ILE A 134 0.28 10.89 3.76
N TYR A 135 1.59 10.90 3.57
CA TYR A 135 2.22 10.30 2.40
C TYR A 135 2.59 8.84 2.68
N THR A 136 2.08 7.96 1.86
CA THR A 136 2.23 6.51 2.00
C THR A 136 3.03 5.97 0.85
N GLU A 137 4.07 5.19 1.14
CA GLU A 137 4.90 4.49 0.17
C GLU A 137 4.90 2.99 0.48
N ILE A 138 4.85 2.18 -0.56
CA ILE A 138 4.76 0.72 -0.43
C ILE A 138 5.70 0.05 -1.41
N THR A 139 6.45 -0.95 -0.93
CA THR A 139 7.18 -1.90 -1.75
C THR A 139 7.04 -3.31 -1.17
N THR A 140 7.52 -4.33 -1.88
CA THR A 140 7.33 -5.73 -1.46
C THR A 140 8.58 -6.58 -1.64
N ALA A 141 8.65 -7.61 -0.81
CA ALA A 141 9.42 -8.84 -1.02
C ALA A 141 8.44 -10.01 -1.27
N PRO A 142 8.88 -11.23 -1.57
CA PRO A 142 7.98 -12.33 -1.92
C PRO A 142 6.90 -12.67 -0.87
N ARG A 143 7.16 -12.39 0.41
CA ARG A 143 6.25 -12.67 1.53
C ARG A 143 6.10 -11.52 2.53
N ALA A 144 6.60 -10.33 2.20
CA ALA A 144 6.51 -9.17 3.06
C ALA A 144 6.17 -7.92 2.27
N SER A 145 5.36 -7.05 2.84
CA SER A 145 5.15 -5.68 2.39
C SER A 145 5.88 -4.72 3.32
N PHE A 146 6.43 -3.68 2.75
CA PHE A 146 7.12 -2.62 3.46
C PHE A 146 6.38 -1.32 3.23
N TYR A 147 5.99 -0.67 4.30
CA TYR A 147 5.30 0.61 4.29
C TYR A 147 6.18 1.68 4.88
N ARG A 148 6.13 2.86 4.29
CA ARG A 148 6.62 4.09 4.92
C ARG A 148 5.49 5.10 4.95
N PHE A 149 5.10 5.51 6.15
CA PHE A 149 4.09 6.53 6.37
C PHE A 149 4.77 7.81 6.84
N THR A 150 4.68 8.86 6.05
CA THR A 150 5.16 10.20 6.42
C THR A 150 3.95 11.01 6.86
N TYR A 151 3.85 11.22 8.16
CA TYR A 151 2.77 12.01 8.77
C TYR A 151 3.13 13.49 8.79
N PRO A 152 2.15 14.42 8.61
CA PRO A 152 2.37 15.84 8.88
C PRO A 152 2.88 16.07 10.30
N GLU A 153 3.67 17.13 10.51
CA GLU A 153 4.43 17.35 11.75
C GLU A 153 3.56 17.35 13.02
N ASP A 154 2.43 18.03 12.99
CA ASP A 154 1.52 18.16 14.14
C ASP A 154 0.34 17.16 14.12
N SER A 155 0.45 16.07 13.37
CA SER A 155 -0.65 15.11 13.26
C SER A 155 -0.57 13.99 14.30
N LEU A 156 -1.73 13.45 14.65
CA LEU A 156 -1.81 12.16 15.33
C LEU A 156 -1.29 11.06 14.38
N LYS A 157 -0.28 10.33 14.80
CA LYS A 157 0.33 9.24 14.01
C LYS A 157 -0.31 7.92 14.43
N SER A 158 -1.28 7.47 13.66
CA SER A 158 -2.03 6.25 13.96
C SER A 158 -2.02 5.28 12.80
N LEU A 159 -2.06 4.00 13.11
CA LEU A 159 -2.10 2.91 12.16
C LEU A 159 -3.22 1.95 12.54
N LEU A 160 -4.07 1.63 11.57
CA LEU A 160 -5.09 0.60 11.67
C LEU A 160 -4.59 -0.66 10.99
N VAL A 161 -4.78 -1.81 11.65
CA VAL A 161 -4.57 -3.14 11.10
C VAL A 161 -5.86 -3.93 11.30
N ASP A 162 -6.60 -4.18 10.22
CA ASP A 162 -7.85 -4.94 10.26
C ASP A 162 -7.64 -6.37 9.73
N ALA A 163 -7.59 -7.32 10.67
CA ALA A 163 -7.48 -8.74 10.36
C ALA A 163 -8.80 -9.34 9.86
N GLY A 164 -9.91 -8.64 10.03
CA GLY A 164 -11.23 -9.09 9.55
C GLY A 164 -11.52 -8.71 8.10
N PHE A 165 -10.75 -7.81 7.52
CA PHE A 165 -11.00 -7.30 6.18
C PHE A 165 -10.76 -8.33 5.07
N PHE A 166 -11.65 -8.33 4.08
CA PHE A 166 -11.48 -9.03 2.81
C PHE A 166 -12.33 -8.36 1.71
N LEU A 167 -11.92 -8.48 0.45
CA LEU A 167 -12.57 -7.83 -0.69
C LEU A 167 -13.82 -8.55 -1.19
N GLY A 168 -13.90 -9.82 -0.98
CA GLY A 168 -14.87 -10.68 -1.65
C GLY A 168 -16.19 -10.85 -0.89
N GLU A 169 -16.56 -9.94 0.00
CA GLU A 169 -17.85 -9.97 0.66
C GLU A 169 -18.95 -9.91 -0.38
N GLN A 170 -19.83 -10.89 -0.35
CA GLN A 170 -20.96 -10.99 -1.26
C GLN A 170 -22.26 -10.78 -0.49
N PRO A 171 -23.17 -9.93 -0.99
CA PRO A 171 -24.47 -9.73 -0.36
C PRO A 171 -25.36 -10.98 -0.43
N THR A 172 -25.04 -11.92 -1.32
CA THR A 172 -25.79 -13.18 -1.49
C THR A 172 -24.88 -14.36 -1.16
N PRO A 173 -25.07 -15.01 0.01
CA PRO A 173 -24.25 -16.16 0.44
C PRO A 173 -24.25 -17.34 -0.54
N ASP A 174 -25.28 -17.44 -1.36
CA ASP A 174 -25.51 -18.58 -2.29
C ASP A 174 -24.78 -18.40 -3.64
N ALA A 175 -24.13 -17.26 -3.89
CA ALA A 175 -23.34 -17.10 -5.10
C ALA A 175 -22.19 -18.11 -5.10
N ARG A 176 -21.99 -18.80 -6.20
CA ARG A 176 -21.02 -19.90 -6.36
C ARG A 176 -19.61 -19.57 -5.83
N GLU A 177 -19.22 -18.32 -5.93
CA GLU A 177 -17.88 -17.85 -5.53
C GLU A 177 -17.94 -16.85 -4.38
N ALA A 178 -19.06 -16.83 -3.63
CA ALA A 178 -19.19 -15.97 -2.47
C ALA A 178 -18.11 -16.28 -1.43
N GLN A 179 -17.54 -15.23 -0.87
CA GLN A 179 -16.62 -15.35 0.24
C GLN A 179 -17.33 -15.01 1.55
N GLN A 180 -16.98 -15.73 2.59
CA GLN A 180 -17.56 -15.58 3.91
C GLN A 180 -16.47 -15.52 4.96
N PHE A 181 -16.61 -14.57 5.85
CA PHE A 181 -15.75 -14.48 7.04
C PHE A 181 -15.97 -15.69 7.94
N VAL A 182 -14.88 -16.30 8.40
CA VAL A 182 -14.89 -17.44 9.33
C VAL A 182 -14.37 -17.01 10.70
N GLY A 183 -13.35 -16.17 10.73
CA GLY A 183 -12.77 -15.66 11.95
C GLY A 183 -11.45 -14.93 11.69
N SER A 184 -11.07 -14.10 12.62
CA SER A 184 -9.76 -13.45 12.65
C SER A 184 -9.29 -13.32 14.09
N GLU A 185 -8.04 -13.05 14.26
CA GLU A 185 -7.41 -12.80 15.54
C GLU A 185 -6.30 -11.78 15.37
N ILE A 186 -6.16 -10.90 16.33
CA ILE A 186 -5.05 -9.96 16.42
C ILE A 186 -4.46 -10.00 17.82
N GLN A 187 -3.14 -10.01 17.91
CA GLN A 187 -2.40 -9.96 19.16
C GLN A 187 -1.29 -8.91 19.07
N ILE A 188 -1.29 -7.99 20.03
CA ILE A 188 -0.22 -7.00 20.22
C ILE A 188 0.81 -7.63 21.16
N ILE A 189 1.95 -8.05 20.59
CA ILE A 189 2.98 -8.84 21.28
C ILE A 189 3.87 -7.93 22.13
N SER A 190 4.30 -6.81 21.55
CA SER A 190 5.14 -5.82 22.21
C SER A 190 4.67 -4.40 21.86
N ASP A 191 5.46 -3.40 22.16
CA ASP A 191 5.23 -2.04 21.73
C ASP A 191 5.65 -1.76 20.27
N HIS A 192 6.19 -2.76 19.59
CA HIS A 192 6.56 -2.69 18.17
C HIS A 192 5.91 -3.77 17.31
N GLU A 193 5.28 -4.77 17.91
CA GLU A 193 4.96 -6.02 17.20
C GLU A 193 3.50 -6.40 17.34
N VAL A 194 2.91 -6.73 16.21
CA VAL A 194 1.54 -7.24 16.11
C VAL A 194 1.54 -8.49 15.24
N MET A 195 0.81 -9.51 15.65
CA MET A 195 0.55 -10.68 14.81
C MET A 195 -0.92 -11.06 14.82
N GLY A 196 -1.27 -11.97 13.93
CA GLY A 196 -2.64 -12.47 13.87
C GLY A 196 -2.88 -13.35 12.66
N TYR A 197 -4.15 -13.59 12.42
CA TYR A 197 -4.61 -14.29 11.24
C TYR A 197 -5.99 -13.82 10.80
N THR A 198 -6.30 -14.09 9.55
CA THR A 198 -7.66 -14.04 9.00
C THR A 198 -8.01 -15.38 8.40
N ARG A 199 -9.24 -15.82 8.55
CA ARG A 199 -9.77 -17.05 8.00
C ARG A 199 -11.05 -16.78 7.22
N ILE A 200 -11.03 -17.12 5.95
CA ILE A 200 -12.10 -16.89 4.98
C ILE A 200 -12.41 -18.21 4.29
N ARG A 201 -13.66 -18.45 3.91
CA ARG A 201 -14.06 -19.55 3.03
C ARG A 201 -14.70 -19.01 1.77
N GLY A 202 -14.81 -19.84 0.74
CA GLY A 202 -15.40 -19.46 -0.54
C GLY A 202 -14.35 -18.95 -1.52
N GLY A 203 -14.80 -18.19 -2.51
CA GLY A 203 -13.96 -17.82 -3.64
C GLY A 203 -13.69 -18.99 -4.58
N TRP A 204 -12.58 -18.95 -5.28
CA TRP A 204 -12.26 -19.95 -6.31
C TRP A 204 -11.86 -21.33 -5.76
N ASN A 205 -11.61 -21.44 -4.46
CA ASN A 205 -11.25 -22.71 -3.81
C ASN A 205 -12.46 -23.57 -3.42
N ASN A 206 -13.64 -23.32 -4.00
CA ASN A 206 -14.85 -24.10 -3.80
C ASN A 206 -15.28 -24.28 -2.34
N GLY A 207 -15.18 -23.22 -1.57
CA GLY A 207 -15.76 -23.13 -0.24
C GLY A 207 -14.92 -23.66 0.91
N ARG A 208 -13.77 -24.28 0.67
CA ARG A 208 -12.86 -24.63 1.77
C ARG A 208 -12.28 -23.38 2.42
N ALA A 209 -12.23 -23.38 3.75
CA ALA A 209 -11.61 -22.29 4.48
C ALA A 209 -10.09 -22.30 4.30
N TYR A 210 -9.52 -21.12 4.09
CA TYR A 210 -8.08 -20.87 4.12
C TYR A 210 -7.74 -19.86 5.20
N THR A 211 -6.52 -19.88 5.69
CA THR A 211 -6.05 -18.95 6.72
C THR A 211 -4.80 -18.25 6.22
N VAL A 212 -4.77 -16.93 6.39
CA VAL A 212 -3.59 -16.11 6.16
C VAL A 212 -3.10 -15.61 7.52
N TYR A 213 -1.88 -15.96 7.87
CA TYR A 213 -1.19 -15.48 9.06
C TYR A 213 -0.35 -14.26 8.71
N PHE A 214 -0.24 -13.33 9.64
CA PHE A 214 0.63 -12.17 9.50
C PHE A 214 1.42 -11.87 10.78
N TYR A 215 2.54 -11.21 10.59
CA TYR A 215 3.36 -10.62 11.63
C TYR A 215 3.85 -9.26 11.13
N ALA A 216 3.67 -8.23 11.92
CA ALA A 216 4.04 -6.86 11.57
C ALA A 216 4.92 -6.23 12.65
N VAL A 217 5.90 -5.46 12.21
CA VAL A 217 6.85 -4.74 13.09
C VAL A 217 6.89 -3.29 12.66
N THR A 218 6.90 -2.38 13.63
CA THR A 218 7.10 -0.95 13.40
C THR A 218 8.47 -0.50 13.90
N ASP A 219 9.06 0.47 13.24
CA ASP A 219 10.33 1.11 13.63
C ASP A 219 10.18 2.04 14.87
N HIS A 220 8.96 2.53 15.11
CA HIS A 220 8.62 3.33 16.28
C HIS A 220 7.69 2.57 17.22
N PRO A 221 7.85 2.74 18.56
CA PRO A 221 6.98 2.06 19.52
C PRO A 221 5.56 2.62 19.50
N PHE A 222 4.59 1.76 19.75
CA PHE A 222 3.21 2.16 20.03
C PHE A 222 3.13 2.88 21.37
N VAL A 223 2.66 4.11 21.37
CA VAL A 223 2.40 4.85 22.61
C VAL A 223 1.09 4.40 23.24
N GLN A 224 0.10 4.09 22.41
CA GLN A 224 -1.20 3.60 22.81
C GLN A 224 -1.72 2.59 21.80
N THR A 225 -2.38 1.57 22.30
CA THR A 225 -2.99 0.52 21.46
C THR A 225 -4.40 0.25 21.93
N ALA A 226 -5.26 -0.16 21.00
CA ALA A 226 -6.58 -0.68 21.24
C ALA A 226 -6.90 -1.77 20.23
N THR A 227 -7.75 -2.69 20.59
CA THR A 227 -8.33 -3.68 19.68
C THR A 227 -9.83 -3.41 19.54
N TRP A 228 -10.47 -3.95 18.51
CA TRP A 228 -11.91 -3.80 18.33
C TRP A 228 -12.55 -5.06 17.73
N LYS A 229 -13.85 -5.21 18.03
CA LYS A 229 -14.71 -6.22 17.42
C LYS A 229 -16.08 -5.62 17.13
N GLY A 230 -16.42 -5.51 15.86
CA GLY A 230 -17.56 -4.71 15.43
C GLY A 230 -17.38 -3.25 15.89
N ASN A 231 -18.34 -2.75 16.66
CA ASN A 231 -18.29 -1.37 17.17
C ASN A 231 -17.70 -1.27 18.60
N GLN A 232 -17.28 -2.38 19.18
CA GLN A 232 -16.72 -2.40 20.54
C GLN A 232 -15.20 -2.27 20.51
N ILE A 233 -14.70 -1.28 21.22
CA ILE A 233 -13.26 -1.04 21.42
C ILE A 233 -12.86 -1.60 22.78
N SER A 234 -11.71 -2.25 22.83
CA SER A 234 -11.06 -2.77 24.04
C SER A 234 -9.62 -2.30 24.11
N ASN A 235 -9.13 -2.07 25.30
CA ASN A 235 -7.70 -1.81 25.54
C ASN A 235 -6.91 -3.12 25.77
N GLU A 236 -7.54 -4.26 25.58
CA GLU A 236 -6.86 -5.55 25.63
C GLU A 236 -5.91 -5.72 24.46
N ARG A 237 -4.84 -6.46 24.68
CA ARG A 237 -3.81 -6.72 23.64
C ARG A 237 -4.16 -7.89 22.74
N TYR A 238 -5.33 -8.45 22.90
CA TYR A 238 -5.82 -9.63 22.18
C TYR A 238 -7.31 -9.49 21.85
N GLN A 239 -7.67 -9.82 20.60
CA GLN A 239 -9.06 -9.83 20.13
C GLN A 239 -9.27 -10.92 19.07
#